data_f6732386e55d3da8092eca07fc9dc40d
#
_entry.id   f6732386e55d3da8092eca07fc9dc40d
#
_cell.length_a   1.000
_cell.length_b   1.000
_cell.length_c   1.000
_cell.angle_alpha   90.00
_cell.angle_beta   90.00
_cell.angle_gamma   90.00
#
_symmetry.space_group_name_H-M   'P 1'
#
loop_
_entity.id
_entity.type
_entity.pdbx_description
1 polymer ?
#
loop_
_entity_poly.entity_id
_entity_poly.type
_entity_poly.pdbx_seq_one_letter_code
_entity_poly.pdbx_strand_id
1 'polypeptide(L)'
;SGPGFSLMMENIGLAVMMEAPVVVINVMRGGPSTGLPTLVGQGDVMQARYGSHGDYAVVAYAPASPQECFDLTIEAFNVADELRVPVFVLADEVVGHMTERVEIPPADKIPRRERPRPPVPGSNGAFKPFAADKKTGVPPMAYAGEGYRVHFTSLTHDERGYPSMDQAVHEALVRRLVSKVEDKAETLCRVEEFMTDDATVLVVAYGCVARSARLAVRLARAQGIKAGLLRLVTLWPFPEA
;
A
#
# COMPACT_ATOMS: atom_id res chain seq x y z
N SER A 1 15.78 1.79 -1.38
CA SER A 1 15.60 1.42 -2.79
C SER A 1 16.51 0.26 -3.19
N GLY A 2 16.23 -0.39 -4.32
CA GLY A 2 17.08 -1.43 -4.90
C GLY A 2 17.44 -2.55 -3.92
N PRO A 3 18.75 -2.76 -3.64
CA PRO A 3 19.19 -3.83 -2.75
C PRO A 3 18.54 -3.82 -1.36
N GLY A 4 18.33 -2.63 -0.78
CA GLY A 4 17.65 -2.51 0.52
C GLY A 4 16.21 -2.97 0.47
N PHE A 5 15.49 -2.70 -0.63
CA PHE A 5 14.12 -3.17 -0.82
C PHE A 5 14.09 -4.71 -0.95
N SER A 6 15.03 -5.29 -1.69
CA SER A 6 15.17 -6.75 -1.79
C SER A 6 15.41 -7.41 -0.43
N LEU A 7 16.26 -6.82 0.41
CA LEU A 7 16.54 -7.32 1.77
C LEU A 7 15.32 -7.23 2.71
N MET A 8 14.36 -6.36 2.43
CA MET A 8 13.15 -6.22 3.24
C MET A 8 12.07 -7.26 2.94
N MET A 9 12.16 -7.99 1.83
CA MET A 9 11.07 -8.85 1.33
C MET A 9 10.66 -9.94 2.32
N GLU A 10 11.60 -10.53 3.04
CA GLU A 10 11.28 -11.50 4.09
C GLU A 10 10.46 -10.84 5.22
N ASN A 11 10.92 -9.70 5.71
CA ASN A 11 10.24 -8.96 6.78
C ASN A 11 8.87 -8.41 6.35
N ILE A 12 8.68 -8.10 5.07
CA ILE A 12 7.38 -7.72 4.51
C ILE A 12 6.43 -8.92 4.55
N GLY A 13 6.88 -10.11 4.15
CA GLY A 13 6.10 -11.35 4.29
C GLY A 13 5.74 -11.66 5.75
N LEU A 14 6.69 -11.48 6.66
CA LEU A 14 6.45 -11.57 8.09
C LEU A 14 5.37 -10.58 8.56
N ALA A 15 5.46 -9.31 8.15
CA ALA A 15 4.48 -8.27 8.50
C ALA A 15 3.07 -8.60 7.99
N VAL A 16 2.95 -9.19 6.79
CA VAL A 16 1.67 -9.68 6.26
C VAL A 16 1.10 -10.78 7.15
N MET A 17 1.90 -11.79 7.49
CA MET A 17 1.45 -12.92 8.30
C MET A 17 1.07 -12.50 9.74
N MET A 18 1.80 -11.58 10.33
CA MET A 18 1.50 -11.01 11.65
C MET A 18 0.39 -9.95 11.61
N GLU A 19 -0.05 -9.57 10.43
CA GLU A 19 -0.98 -8.45 10.21
C GLU A 19 -0.50 -7.18 10.93
N ALA A 20 0.81 -6.91 10.79
CA ALA A 20 1.43 -5.72 11.36
C ALA A 20 1.23 -4.52 10.43
N PRO A 21 0.67 -3.41 10.91
CA PRO A 21 0.56 -2.18 10.13
C PRO A 21 1.95 -1.57 9.95
N VAL A 22 2.46 -1.60 8.73
CA VAL A 22 3.78 -1.08 8.37
C VAL A 22 3.68 -0.22 7.12
N VAL A 23 4.31 0.94 7.12
CA VAL A 23 4.49 1.76 5.93
C VAL A 23 5.91 1.61 5.42
N VAL A 24 6.05 1.18 4.18
CA VAL A 24 7.33 1.00 3.50
C VAL A 24 7.48 2.08 2.43
N ILE A 25 8.42 3.00 2.63
CA ILE A 25 8.74 4.03 1.66
C ILE A 25 9.93 3.55 0.83
N ASN A 26 9.71 3.35 -0.47
CA ASN A 26 10.74 2.99 -1.41
C ASN A 26 10.90 4.08 -2.47
N VAL A 27 12.06 4.73 -2.48
CA VAL A 27 12.43 5.70 -3.52
C VAL A 27 13.10 4.91 -4.64
N MET A 28 12.31 4.60 -5.68
CA MET A 28 12.68 3.70 -6.78
C MET A 28 13.78 4.32 -7.66
N ARG A 29 14.74 3.48 -8.04
CA ARG A 29 15.86 3.86 -8.90
C ARG A 29 16.15 2.80 -9.95
N GLY A 30 17.02 3.15 -10.92
CA GLY A 30 17.46 2.19 -11.93
C GLY A 30 18.18 0.99 -11.32
N GLY A 31 17.71 -0.21 -11.63
CA GLY A 31 18.30 -1.51 -11.31
C GLY A 31 18.95 -2.15 -12.55
N PRO A 32 19.40 -3.43 -12.48
CA PRO A 32 19.42 -4.32 -11.33
C PRO A 32 20.55 -4.05 -10.33
N SER A 33 20.51 -4.72 -9.15
CA SER A 33 21.50 -4.62 -8.06
C SER A 33 21.67 -3.17 -7.59
N THR A 34 22.89 -2.68 -7.39
CA THR A 34 23.18 -1.29 -7.05
C THR A 34 22.66 -0.32 -8.12
N GLY A 35 22.70 -0.72 -9.38
CA GLY A 35 22.09 -0.01 -10.50
C GLY A 35 22.58 1.41 -10.68
N LEU A 36 21.63 2.32 -10.86
CA LEU A 36 21.85 3.75 -11.08
C LEU A 36 21.32 4.55 -9.87
N PRO A 37 22.12 4.79 -8.82
CA PRO A 37 21.64 5.29 -7.52
C PRO A 37 20.90 6.63 -7.55
N THR A 38 21.17 7.47 -8.54
CA THR A 38 20.60 8.82 -8.68
C THR A 38 19.78 9.00 -9.96
N LEU A 39 19.36 7.89 -10.60
CA LEU A 39 18.58 7.95 -11.83
C LEU A 39 17.28 7.16 -11.67
N VAL A 40 16.24 7.67 -12.31
CA VAL A 40 14.87 7.14 -12.26
C VAL A 40 14.79 5.73 -12.82
N GLY A 41 14.05 4.87 -12.11
CA GLY A 41 13.64 3.56 -12.58
C GLY A 41 12.37 3.13 -11.86
N GLN A 42 11.36 2.66 -12.59
CA GLN A 42 10.06 2.26 -12.05
C GLN A 42 9.91 0.72 -11.99
N GLY A 43 11.02 -0.01 -11.77
CA GLY A 43 11.06 -1.47 -11.79
C GLY A 43 10.56 -2.16 -10.52
N ASP A 44 10.45 -1.44 -9.40
CA ASP A 44 10.18 -2.04 -8.08
C ASP A 44 8.68 -2.30 -7.83
N VAL A 45 7.79 -1.89 -8.73
CA VAL A 45 6.32 -2.00 -8.59
C VAL A 45 5.88 -3.46 -8.47
N MET A 46 6.41 -4.34 -9.32
CA MET A 46 6.11 -5.78 -9.27
C MET A 46 6.73 -6.44 -8.04
N GLN A 47 7.92 -5.98 -7.61
CA GLN A 47 8.56 -6.46 -6.40
C GLN A 47 7.75 -6.12 -5.15
N ALA A 48 7.14 -4.94 -5.08
CA ALA A 48 6.26 -4.57 -3.97
C ALA A 48 5.11 -5.55 -3.80
N ARG A 49 4.55 -6.06 -4.89
CA ARG A 49 3.41 -6.99 -4.87
C ARG A 49 3.84 -8.45 -4.73
N TYR A 50 4.90 -8.84 -5.39
CA TYR A 50 5.28 -10.25 -5.57
C TYR A 50 6.70 -10.56 -5.07
N GLY A 51 7.34 -9.66 -4.35
CA GLY A 51 8.74 -9.82 -3.93
C GLY A 51 8.95 -10.80 -2.79
N SER A 52 7.95 -11.02 -1.93
CA SER A 52 7.93 -12.12 -0.98
C SER A 52 7.28 -13.35 -1.61
N HIS A 53 7.26 -14.48 -0.89
CA HIS A 53 6.66 -15.73 -1.35
C HIS A 53 5.24 -15.90 -0.80
N GLY A 54 4.46 -16.79 -1.44
CA GLY A 54 3.07 -17.08 -1.07
C GLY A 54 2.06 -16.06 -1.57
N ASP A 55 0.81 -16.24 -1.16
CA ASP A 55 -0.32 -15.42 -1.60
C ASP A 55 -0.64 -14.36 -0.55
N TYR A 56 -0.56 -13.10 -0.94
CA TYR A 56 -0.90 -11.96 -0.09
C TYR A 56 -1.32 -10.77 -0.94
N ALA A 57 -1.97 -9.79 -0.33
CA ALA A 57 -2.29 -8.52 -0.96
C ALA A 57 -1.64 -7.36 -0.19
N VAL A 58 -1.33 -6.30 -0.92
CA VAL A 58 -0.72 -5.07 -0.38
C VAL A 58 -1.39 -3.85 -0.98
N VAL A 59 -1.20 -2.70 -0.36
CA VAL A 59 -1.57 -1.41 -0.93
C VAL A 59 -0.32 -0.65 -1.32
N ALA A 60 -0.30 -0.04 -2.51
CA ALA A 60 0.85 0.74 -2.97
C ALA A 60 0.41 2.00 -3.70
N TYR A 61 1.01 3.12 -3.32
CA TYR A 61 0.78 4.44 -3.90
C TYR A 61 2.01 4.93 -4.65
N ALA A 62 1.81 5.66 -5.75
CA ALA A 62 2.86 6.27 -6.56
C ALA A 62 2.71 7.80 -6.59
N PRO A 63 3.37 8.53 -5.69
CA PRO A 63 3.36 9.99 -5.69
C PRO A 63 4.09 10.54 -6.92
N ALA A 64 3.60 11.67 -7.46
CA ALA A 64 4.20 12.38 -8.59
C ALA A 64 4.80 13.74 -8.18
N SER A 65 4.70 14.12 -6.89
CA SER A 65 5.21 15.40 -6.38
C SER A 65 5.59 15.31 -4.89
N PRO A 66 6.38 16.24 -4.37
CA PRO A 66 6.66 16.35 -2.93
C PRO A 66 5.39 16.50 -2.07
N GLN A 67 4.37 17.24 -2.55
CA GLN A 67 3.09 17.33 -1.85
C GLN A 67 2.43 15.95 -1.72
N GLU A 68 2.40 15.18 -2.80
CA GLU A 68 1.82 13.84 -2.75
C GLU A 68 2.66 12.85 -1.94
N CYS A 69 3.98 13.02 -1.86
CA CYS A 69 4.78 12.23 -0.93
C CYS A 69 4.30 12.44 0.51
N PHE A 70 3.97 13.68 0.88
CA PHE A 70 3.42 14.00 2.20
C PHE A 70 2.00 13.42 2.38
N ASP A 71 1.09 13.72 1.46
CA ASP A 71 -0.32 13.35 1.57
C ASP A 71 -0.53 11.84 1.52
N LEU A 72 0.13 11.16 0.58
CA LEU A 72 0.03 9.70 0.43
C LEU A 72 0.76 8.93 1.53
N THR A 73 1.76 9.52 2.17
CA THR A 73 2.37 8.91 3.36
C THR A 73 1.39 8.91 4.53
N ILE A 74 0.67 10.00 4.76
CA ILE A 74 -0.40 10.05 5.77
C ILE A 74 -1.48 9.00 5.46
N GLU A 75 -1.92 8.94 4.22
CA GLU A 75 -2.89 7.94 3.79
C GLU A 75 -2.38 6.51 3.96
N ALA A 76 -1.10 6.26 3.67
CA ALA A 76 -0.49 4.95 3.85
C ALA A 76 -0.52 4.50 5.33
N PHE A 77 -0.24 5.40 6.27
CA PHE A 77 -0.38 5.09 7.70
C PHE A 77 -1.83 4.80 8.09
N ASN A 78 -2.77 5.59 7.59
CA ASN A 78 -4.19 5.38 7.85
C ASN A 78 -4.68 4.02 7.33
N VAL A 79 -4.32 3.67 6.10
CA VAL A 79 -4.71 2.38 5.50
C VAL A 79 -4.00 1.21 6.19
N ALA A 80 -2.72 1.38 6.53
CA ALA A 80 -1.98 0.33 7.24
C ALA A 80 -2.63 0.01 8.59
N ASP A 81 -3.00 1.01 9.37
CA ASP A 81 -3.69 0.82 10.66
C ASP A 81 -5.11 0.27 10.48
N GLU A 82 -5.88 0.81 9.54
CA GLU A 82 -7.27 0.37 9.29
C GLU A 82 -7.34 -1.09 8.86
N LEU A 83 -6.45 -1.52 7.96
CA LEU A 83 -6.49 -2.87 7.36
C LEU A 83 -5.51 -3.85 8.01
N ARG A 84 -4.61 -3.39 8.88
CA ARG A 84 -3.52 -4.20 9.42
C ARG A 84 -2.74 -4.90 8.30
N VAL A 85 -2.16 -4.11 7.41
CA VAL A 85 -1.45 -4.57 6.21
C VAL A 85 -0.23 -3.70 5.94
N PRO A 86 0.86 -4.22 5.35
CA PRO A 86 1.91 -3.39 4.81
C PRO A 86 1.40 -2.52 3.66
N VAL A 87 1.72 -1.22 3.70
CA VAL A 87 1.39 -0.25 2.66
C VAL A 87 2.67 0.37 2.11
N PHE A 88 2.76 0.48 0.80
CA PHE A 88 3.93 1.01 0.12
C PHE A 88 3.70 2.43 -0.40
N VAL A 89 4.71 3.27 -0.27
CA VAL A 89 4.83 4.53 -1.01
C VAL A 89 6.01 4.37 -1.96
N LEU A 90 5.71 4.22 -3.25
CA LEU A 90 6.68 3.96 -4.32
C LEU A 90 6.95 5.28 -5.05
N ALA A 91 7.86 6.08 -4.51
CA ALA A 91 8.27 7.35 -5.10
C ALA A 91 9.35 7.13 -6.15
N ASP A 92 9.31 7.90 -7.23
CA ASP A 92 10.44 7.94 -8.17
C ASP A 92 11.62 8.70 -7.56
N GLU A 93 12.83 8.32 -7.93
CA GLU A 93 14.06 8.96 -7.46
C GLU A 93 14.04 10.49 -7.68
N VAL A 94 13.63 10.94 -8.87
CA VAL A 94 13.54 12.36 -9.18
C VAL A 94 12.50 13.10 -8.30
N VAL A 95 11.42 12.45 -7.90
CA VAL A 95 10.44 13.03 -6.96
C VAL A 95 11.05 13.16 -5.57
N GLY A 96 11.87 12.19 -5.17
CA GLY A 96 12.63 12.23 -3.90
C GLY A 96 13.67 13.35 -3.82
N HIS A 97 14.24 13.77 -4.97
CA HIS A 97 15.18 14.88 -5.07
C HIS A 97 14.52 16.24 -5.40
N MET A 98 13.24 16.23 -5.79
CA MET A 98 12.53 17.42 -6.21
C MET A 98 12.30 18.40 -5.05
N THR A 99 12.48 19.69 -5.31
CA THR A 99 12.13 20.75 -4.37
C THR A 99 10.94 21.53 -4.91
N GLU A 100 9.82 21.42 -4.24
CA GLU A 100 8.59 22.17 -4.55
C GLU A 100 7.97 22.69 -3.24
N ARG A 101 7.04 23.65 -3.36
CA ARG A 101 6.26 24.11 -2.22
C ARG A 101 5.36 22.98 -1.75
N VAL A 102 5.37 22.69 -0.45
CA VAL A 102 4.48 21.75 0.22
C VAL A 102 3.62 22.50 1.23
N GLU A 103 2.32 22.26 1.20
CA GLU A 103 1.36 22.78 2.18
C GLU A 103 1.13 21.73 3.27
N ILE A 104 1.57 22.04 4.48
CA ILE A 104 1.39 21.17 5.64
C ILE A 104 0.22 21.73 6.45
N PRO A 105 -0.92 21.02 6.53
CA PRO A 105 -2.06 21.48 7.31
C PRO A 105 -1.75 21.41 8.81
N PRO A 106 -2.48 22.16 9.66
CA PRO A 106 -2.41 22.00 11.11
C PRO A 106 -2.70 20.54 11.51
N ALA A 107 -2.06 20.08 12.60
CA ALA A 107 -2.11 18.69 13.01
C ALA A 107 -3.54 18.17 13.29
N ASP A 108 -4.43 19.03 13.75
CA ASP A 108 -5.85 18.74 13.99
C ASP A 108 -6.68 18.60 12.69
N LYS A 109 -6.14 19.02 11.55
CA LYS A 109 -6.74 18.88 10.22
C LYS A 109 -6.24 17.64 9.48
N ILE A 110 -5.20 16.98 9.97
CA ILE A 110 -4.68 15.73 9.38
C ILE A 110 -5.65 14.59 9.70
N PRO A 111 -6.26 13.96 8.70
CA PRO A 111 -7.17 12.84 8.94
C PRO A 111 -6.42 11.66 9.55
N ARG A 112 -7.00 11.07 10.59
CA ARG A 112 -6.45 9.87 11.23
C ARG A 112 -7.50 8.79 11.29
N ARG A 113 -7.11 7.59 10.87
CA ARG A 113 -7.88 6.35 11.05
C ARG A 113 -7.13 5.46 12.00
N GLU A 114 -7.83 4.96 13.00
CA GLU A 114 -7.23 4.08 13.99
C GLU A 114 -7.50 2.61 13.65
N ARG A 115 -6.57 1.77 14.06
CA ARG A 115 -6.76 0.32 13.97
C ARG A 115 -7.94 -0.14 14.82
N PRO A 116 -8.65 -1.21 14.43
CA PRO A 116 -9.69 -1.80 15.27
C PRO A 116 -9.14 -2.17 16.64
N ARG A 117 -9.79 -1.67 17.69
CA ARG A 117 -9.36 -1.89 19.08
C ARG A 117 -10.04 -3.13 19.67
N PRO A 118 -9.33 -3.91 20.50
CA PRO A 118 -9.95 -5.01 21.21
C PRO A 118 -10.89 -4.51 22.32
N PRO A 119 -11.83 -5.35 22.79
CA PRO A 119 -12.60 -5.03 23.99
C PRO A 119 -11.71 -4.87 25.21
N VAL A 120 -12.20 -4.15 26.23
CA VAL A 120 -11.43 -3.90 27.48
C VAL A 120 -10.91 -5.21 28.06
N PRO A 121 -9.66 -5.27 28.56
CA PRO A 121 -9.08 -6.48 29.14
C PRO A 121 -9.98 -7.05 30.24
N GLY A 122 -10.24 -8.37 30.20
CA GLY A 122 -11.05 -9.07 31.19
C GLY A 122 -12.57 -8.96 31.04
N SER A 123 -13.07 -8.20 30.05
CA SER A 123 -14.53 -7.99 29.90
C SER A 123 -15.29 -9.20 29.30
N ASN A 124 -14.67 -10.00 28.42
CA ASN A 124 -15.34 -11.10 27.72
C ASN A 124 -14.39 -12.25 27.36
N GLY A 125 -13.79 -12.90 28.35
CA GLY A 125 -12.92 -14.04 28.10
C GLY A 125 -11.53 -13.68 27.54
N ALA A 126 -10.80 -14.66 27.03
CA ALA A 126 -9.47 -14.45 26.51
C ALA A 126 -9.50 -13.72 25.15
N PHE A 127 -8.81 -12.61 25.02
CA PHE A 127 -8.66 -11.89 23.78
C PHE A 127 -7.96 -12.75 22.71
N LYS A 128 -8.53 -12.78 21.51
CA LYS A 128 -7.98 -13.49 20.35
C LYS A 128 -7.47 -12.46 19.33
N PRO A 129 -6.16 -12.26 19.20
CA PRO A 129 -5.58 -11.18 18.39
C PRO A 129 -5.78 -11.32 16.88
N PHE A 130 -6.22 -12.49 16.41
CA PHE A 130 -6.49 -12.77 14.99
C PHE A 130 -7.94 -13.18 14.70
N ALA A 131 -8.84 -13.04 15.67
CA ALA A 131 -10.28 -13.21 15.44
C ALA A 131 -10.81 -11.99 14.67
N ALA A 132 -10.89 -12.13 13.36
CA ALA A 132 -11.26 -11.05 12.47
C ALA A 132 -12.76 -10.73 12.54
N ASP A 133 -13.12 -9.47 12.36
CA ASP A 133 -14.48 -9.05 12.10
C ASP A 133 -14.97 -9.67 10.78
N LYS A 134 -16.17 -10.23 10.77
CA LYS A 134 -16.69 -10.98 9.61
C LYS A 134 -16.99 -10.10 8.38
N LYS A 135 -17.20 -8.79 8.58
CA LYS A 135 -17.52 -7.87 7.47
C LYS A 135 -16.28 -7.27 6.86
N THR A 136 -15.28 -6.96 7.70
CA THR A 136 -14.07 -6.25 7.27
C THR A 136 -12.89 -7.18 7.03
N GLY A 137 -12.92 -8.40 7.56
CA GLY A 137 -11.78 -9.32 7.53
C GLY A 137 -10.60 -8.89 8.41
N VAL A 138 -10.74 -7.79 9.17
CA VAL A 138 -9.65 -7.19 9.96
C VAL A 138 -9.82 -7.56 11.43
N PRO A 139 -8.82 -8.21 12.06
CA PRO A 139 -8.87 -8.49 13.49
C PRO A 139 -8.48 -7.25 14.30
N PRO A 140 -8.97 -7.13 15.56
CA PRO A 140 -8.55 -6.05 16.45
C PRO A 140 -7.09 -6.22 16.88
N MET A 141 -6.39 -5.10 17.15
CA MET A 141 -4.99 -5.11 17.59
C MET A 141 -4.82 -4.31 18.88
N ALA A 142 -4.29 -4.99 19.90
CA ALA A 142 -3.90 -4.36 21.15
C ALA A 142 -2.57 -3.60 21.02
N TYR A 143 -2.38 -2.56 21.82
CA TYR A 143 -1.06 -1.95 22.00
C TYR A 143 -0.30 -2.68 23.12
N ALA A 144 1.01 -2.72 22.99
CA ALA A 144 1.87 -3.25 24.02
C ALA A 144 1.70 -2.45 25.33
N GLY A 145 1.62 -3.16 26.46
CA GLY A 145 1.45 -2.53 27.77
C GLY A 145 0.01 -2.29 28.22
N GLU A 146 -1.00 -2.56 27.40
CA GLU A 146 -2.42 -2.36 27.77
C GLU A 146 -3.07 -3.54 28.51
N GLY A 147 -2.27 -4.48 29.00
CA GLY A 147 -2.77 -5.61 29.83
C GLY A 147 -3.30 -6.80 29.03
N TYR A 148 -3.12 -6.83 27.71
CA TYR A 148 -3.46 -7.98 26.89
C TYR A 148 -2.32 -8.98 26.84
N ARG A 149 -2.65 -10.26 26.92
CA ARG A 149 -1.72 -11.36 26.60
C ARG A 149 -1.94 -11.79 25.17
N VAL A 150 -0.95 -11.56 24.31
CA VAL A 150 -1.01 -11.88 22.88
C VAL A 150 0.15 -12.77 22.48
N HIS A 151 -0.05 -13.62 21.48
CA HIS A 151 0.96 -14.40 20.82
C HIS A 151 0.97 -14.07 19.34
N PHE A 152 2.13 -13.76 18.77
CA PHE A 152 2.35 -13.51 17.37
C PHE A 152 3.38 -14.48 16.83
N THR A 153 3.20 -14.94 15.59
CA THR A 153 4.11 -15.85 14.89
C THR A 153 4.11 -15.57 13.39
N SER A 154 5.19 -15.90 12.72
CA SER A 154 5.30 -15.91 11.26
C SER A 154 4.67 -17.15 10.62
N LEU A 155 4.35 -18.17 11.41
CA LEU A 155 3.72 -19.39 10.93
C LEU A 155 2.22 -19.19 10.64
N THR A 156 1.62 -20.04 9.83
CA THR A 156 0.17 -20.21 9.80
C THR A 156 -0.35 -20.40 11.21
N HIS A 157 -1.38 -19.67 11.60
CA HIS A 157 -1.86 -19.64 12.98
C HIS A 157 -3.38 -19.59 13.08
N ASP A 158 -3.89 -19.98 14.24
CA ASP A 158 -5.30 -19.85 14.60
C ASP A 158 -5.65 -18.41 15.07
N GLU A 159 -6.91 -18.18 15.41
CA GLU A 159 -7.39 -16.89 15.92
C GLU A 159 -6.69 -16.41 17.20
N ARG A 160 -6.07 -17.31 17.96
CA ARG A 160 -5.30 -16.99 19.17
C ARG A 160 -3.85 -16.62 18.88
N GLY A 161 -3.40 -16.82 17.62
CA GLY A 161 -2.05 -16.58 17.17
C GLY A 161 -1.11 -17.78 17.37
N TYR A 162 -1.62 -18.95 17.75
CA TYR A 162 -0.79 -20.16 17.89
C TYR A 162 -0.63 -20.89 16.54
N PRO A 163 0.54 -21.44 16.25
CA PRO A 163 0.80 -22.16 15.02
C PRO A 163 -0.19 -23.29 14.77
N SER A 164 -0.60 -23.47 13.52
CA SER A 164 -1.46 -24.54 13.09
C SER A 164 -0.97 -25.13 11.77
N MET A 165 -0.99 -26.46 11.67
CA MET A 165 -0.67 -27.20 10.44
C MET A 165 -1.93 -27.69 9.73
N ASP A 166 -3.11 -27.25 10.19
CA ASP A 166 -4.40 -27.59 9.59
C ASP A 166 -4.59 -26.85 8.26
N GLN A 167 -4.90 -27.59 7.19
CA GLN A 167 -5.08 -27.04 5.85
C GLN A 167 -6.25 -26.05 5.78
N ALA A 168 -7.36 -26.33 6.49
CA ALA A 168 -8.53 -25.44 6.49
C ALA A 168 -8.22 -24.12 7.20
N VAL A 169 -7.42 -24.14 8.29
CA VAL A 169 -6.93 -22.95 8.97
C VAL A 169 -6.04 -22.12 8.04
N HIS A 170 -5.14 -22.77 7.31
CA HIS A 170 -4.24 -22.10 6.36
C HIS A 170 -5.05 -21.43 5.23
N GLU A 171 -5.94 -22.18 4.59
CA GLU A 171 -6.78 -21.66 3.50
C GLU A 171 -7.61 -20.46 3.96
N ALA A 172 -8.29 -20.57 5.10
CA ALA A 172 -9.10 -19.50 5.65
C ALA A 172 -8.28 -18.24 5.96
N LEU A 173 -7.08 -18.41 6.54
CA LEU A 173 -6.17 -17.32 6.84
C LEU A 173 -5.70 -16.61 5.57
N VAL A 174 -5.18 -17.35 4.57
CA VAL A 174 -4.65 -16.77 3.33
C VAL A 174 -5.76 -16.06 2.55
N ARG A 175 -6.94 -16.68 2.38
CA ARG A 175 -8.08 -16.05 1.74
C ARG A 175 -8.46 -14.73 2.41
N ARG A 176 -8.48 -14.69 3.74
CA ARG A 176 -8.78 -13.48 4.49
C ARG A 176 -7.71 -12.40 4.33
N LEU A 177 -6.42 -12.77 4.36
CA LEU A 177 -5.32 -11.82 4.14
C LEU A 177 -5.39 -11.13 2.77
N VAL A 178 -5.86 -11.84 1.75
CA VAL A 178 -6.05 -11.30 0.40
C VAL A 178 -7.34 -10.48 0.34
N SER A 179 -8.48 -11.06 0.73
CA SER A 179 -9.81 -10.45 0.54
C SER A 179 -9.98 -9.15 1.33
N LYS A 180 -9.39 -9.01 2.52
CA LYS A 180 -9.49 -7.76 3.30
C LYS A 180 -8.93 -6.52 2.58
N VAL A 181 -8.10 -6.72 1.56
CA VAL A 181 -7.56 -5.66 0.68
C VAL A 181 -8.34 -5.60 -0.62
N GLU A 182 -8.53 -6.74 -1.29
CA GLU A 182 -9.15 -6.80 -2.62
C GLU A 182 -10.63 -6.40 -2.57
N ASP A 183 -11.38 -6.82 -1.55
CA ASP A 183 -12.78 -6.43 -1.37
C ASP A 183 -12.97 -4.90 -1.13
N LYS A 184 -11.88 -4.19 -0.83
CA LYS A 184 -11.87 -2.73 -0.68
C LYS A 184 -11.22 -2.00 -1.86
N ALA A 185 -10.91 -2.69 -2.95
CA ALA A 185 -10.25 -2.10 -4.12
C ALA A 185 -10.97 -0.84 -4.60
N GLU A 186 -12.29 -0.84 -4.68
CA GLU A 186 -13.09 0.32 -5.11
C GLU A 186 -12.81 1.58 -4.28
N THR A 187 -12.58 1.44 -2.98
CA THR A 187 -12.30 2.57 -2.08
C THR A 187 -10.81 2.91 -1.97
N LEU A 188 -9.94 1.95 -2.21
CA LEU A 188 -8.48 2.10 -2.15
C LEU A 188 -7.87 2.62 -3.45
N CYS A 189 -8.47 2.24 -4.59
CA CYS A 189 -7.97 2.63 -5.89
C CYS A 189 -8.26 4.10 -6.17
N ARG A 190 -7.20 4.84 -6.49
CA ARG A 190 -7.26 6.24 -6.91
C ARG A 190 -6.64 6.36 -8.29
N VAL A 191 -7.40 6.91 -9.20
CA VAL A 191 -6.96 7.28 -10.54
C VAL A 191 -7.29 8.73 -10.80
N GLU A 192 -6.52 9.38 -11.64
CA GLU A 192 -6.80 10.72 -12.14
C GLU A 192 -6.98 10.68 -13.65
N GLU A 193 -8.10 11.19 -14.10
CA GLU A 193 -8.40 11.34 -15.52
C GLU A 193 -8.07 12.75 -15.99
N PHE A 194 -7.45 12.84 -17.15
CA PHE A 194 -7.17 14.12 -17.77
C PHE A 194 -7.47 14.06 -19.27
N MET A 195 -8.49 14.81 -19.69
CA MET A 195 -8.96 14.90 -21.09
C MET A 195 -9.33 13.52 -21.66
N THR A 196 -10.06 12.70 -20.90
CA THR A 196 -10.41 11.32 -21.27
C THR A 196 -11.75 11.20 -22.00
N ASP A 197 -12.70 12.11 -21.81
CA ASP A 197 -14.08 12.02 -22.26
C ASP A 197 -14.25 11.76 -23.77
N ASP A 198 -13.40 12.35 -24.61
CA ASP A 198 -13.42 12.20 -26.06
C ASP A 198 -12.14 11.58 -26.63
N ALA A 199 -11.33 10.98 -25.76
CA ALA A 199 -10.03 10.44 -26.15
C ALA A 199 -10.18 9.20 -27.05
N THR A 200 -9.42 9.18 -28.13
CA THR A 200 -9.24 8.01 -29.00
C THR A 200 -7.90 7.31 -28.75
N VAL A 201 -6.99 7.98 -28.03
CA VAL A 201 -5.71 7.43 -27.57
C VAL A 201 -5.61 7.73 -26.08
N LEU A 202 -5.43 6.68 -25.28
CA LEU A 202 -5.26 6.80 -23.84
C LEU A 202 -3.81 6.50 -23.47
N VAL A 203 -3.17 7.46 -22.77
CA VAL A 203 -1.88 7.28 -22.13
C VAL A 203 -2.14 6.84 -20.70
N VAL A 204 -1.53 5.74 -20.26
CA VAL A 204 -1.57 5.29 -18.86
C VAL A 204 -0.19 5.52 -18.26
N ALA A 205 -0.13 6.22 -17.13
CA ALA A 205 1.14 6.54 -16.48
C ALA A 205 0.98 6.68 -14.97
N TYR A 206 2.10 6.60 -14.22
CA TYR A 206 2.15 6.86 -12.78
C TYR A 206 3.43 7.59 -12.41
N GLY A 207 3.52 8.06 -11.18
CA GLY A 207 4.69 8.76 -10.64
C GLY A 207 5.11 9.97 -11.48
N CYS A 208 6.39 10.19 -11.60
CA CYS A 208 6.96 11.33 -12.33
C CYS A 208 6.61 11.31 -13.83
N VAL A 209 6.44 10.12 -14.44
CA VAL A 209 6.10 9.96 -15.85
C VAL A 209 4.74 10.59 -16.16
N ALA A 210 3.79 10.55 -15.22
CA ALA A 210 2.48 11.17 -15.40
C ALA A 210 2.55 12.70 -15.59
N ARG A 211 3.55 13.36 -15.01
CA ARG A 211 3.78 14.81 -15.21
C ARG A 211 4.15 15.12 -16.67
N SER A 212 5.09 14.36 -17.22
CA SER A 212 5.49 14.49 -18.64
C SER A 212 4.36 14.07 -19.59
N ALA A 213 3.63 13.02 -19.27
CA ALA A 213 2.49 12.54 -20.02
C ALA A 213 1.37 13.59 -20.11
N ARG A 214 1.10 14.33 -19.03
CA ARG A 214 0.12 15.42 -19.03
C ARG A 214 0.47 16.52 -20.03
N LEU A 215 1.75 16.89 -20.12
CA LEU A 215 2.21 17.84 -21.15
C LEU A 215 2.12 17.24 -22.55
N ALA A 216 2.54 15.99 -22.75
CA ALA A 216 2.44 15.31 -24.02
C ALA A 216 1.01 15.25 -24.57
N VAL A 217 0.02 14.95 -23.71
CA VAL A 217 -1.40 14.95 -24.06
C VAL A 217 -1.85 16.35 -24.53
N ARG A 218 -1.45 17.43 -23.83
CA ARG A 218 -1.76 18.79 -24.27
C ARG A 218 -1.17 19.12 -25.65
N LEU A 219 0.08 18.74 -25.87
CA LEU A 219 0.75 18.96 -27.17
C LEU A 219 0.13 18.14 -28.30
N ALA A 220 -0.24 16.88 -28.04
CA ALA A 220 -0.94 16.04 -29.01
C ALA A 220 -2.31 16.63 -29.38
N ARG A 221 -3.08 17.12 -28.41
CA ARG A 221 -4.36 17.77 -28.66
C ARG A 221 -4.23 19.07 -29.43
N ALA A 222 -3.18 19.84 -29.23
CA ALA A 222 -2.88 21.01 -30.04
C ALA A 222 -2.62 20.67 -31.54
N GLN A 223 -2.27 19.42 -31.83
CA GLN A 223 -2.09 18.87 -33.17
C GLN A 223 -3.33 18.12 -33.69
N GLY A 224 -4.45 18.20 -32.98
CA GLY A 224 -5.72 17.56 -33.39
C GLY A 224 -5.85 16.08 -32.98
N ILE A 225 -4.90 15.53 -32.25
CA ILE A 225 -4.97 14.14 -31.75
C ILE A 225 -5.78 14.13 -30.46
N LYS A 226 -6.87 13.37 -30.40
CA LYS A 226 -7.71 13.20 -29.22
C LYS A 226 -7.04 12.26 -28.20
N ALA A 227 -5.98 12.72 -27.57
CA ALA A 227 -5.29 12.00 -26.52
C ALA A 227 -5.88 12.31 -25.14
N GLY A 228 -5.86 11.34 -24.23
CA GLY A 228 -6.19 11.45 -22.81
C GLY A 228 -5.11 10.81 -21.95
N LEU A 229 -5.12 11.11 -20.66
CA LEU A 229 -4.24 10.50 -19.67
C LEU A 229 -5.07 9.88 -18.55
N LEU A 230 -4.82 8.62 -18.27
CA LEU A 230 -5.22 7.93 -17.04
C LEU A 230 -3.99 7.81 -16.16
N ARG A 231 -3.96 8.55 -15.05
CA ARG A 231 -2.89 8.49 -14.08
C ARG A 231 -3.26 7.53 -12.96
N LEU A 232 -2.43 6.53 -12.72
CA LEU A 232 -2.56 5.65 -11.57
C LEU A 232 -1.88 6.29 -10.36
N VAL A 233 -2.66 6.58 -9.31
CA VAL A 233 -2.15 7.01 -7.99
C VAL A 233 -1.97 5.80 -7.10
N THR A 234 -2.95 4.87 -7.12
CA THR A 234 -2.82 3.54 -6.52
C THR A 234 -2.33 2.55 -7.57
N LEU A 235 -1.30 1.80 -7.25
CA LEU A 235 -0.75 0.74 -8.11
C LEU A 235 -1.21 -0.64 -7.67
N TRP A 236 -1.42 -0.83 -6.37
CA TRP A 236 -1.95 -2.05 -5.76
C TRP A 236 -2.95 -1.69 -4.65
N PRO A 237 -4.13 -2.33 -4.58
CA PRO A 237 -4.66 -3.21 -5.61
C PRO A 237 -4.71 -2.49 -6.96
N PHE A 238 -4.61 -3.25 -8.07
CA PHE A 238 -4.67 -2.65 -9.40
C PHE A 238 -6.09 -2.13 -9.68
N PRO A 239 -6.27 -0.89 -10.13
CA PRO A 239 -7.58 -0.36 -10.45
C PRO A 239 -8.11 -1.04 -11.73
N GLU A 240 -8.99 -2.01 -11.55
CA GLU A 240 -9.75 -2.62 -12.65
C GLU A 240 -10.93 -1.69 -12.98
N ALA A 241 -11.04 -1.30 -14.26
CA ALA A 241 -12.07 -0.38 -14.73
C ALA A 241 -13.44 -1.06 -14.79
#